data_f324b144322d163d7528308ddb68faf7
#
_entry.id   f324b144322d163d7528308ddb68faf7
#
_cell.length_a   1.000
_cell.length_b   1.000
_cell.length_c   1.000
_cell.angle_alpha   90.00
_cell.angle_beta   90.00
_cell.angle_gamma   90.00
#
_symmetry.space_group_name_H-M   'P 1'
#
loop_
_entity.id
_entity.type
_entity.pdbx_description
1 polymer ?
#
loop_
_entity_poly.entity_id
_entity_poly.type
_entity_poly.pdbx_seq_one_letter_code
_entity_poly.pdbx_strand_id
1 'polypeptide(L)'
;MQLITLGRWRATGEDLYREVADLTEARAGMELLVLGSGDGVTAEWLAARTGAAVTAVDPDAARVAQAEVRRRNAAAAGIVVFEVSPLDDLPHETAVFDAAIAEPQVAAANDPARALAEAVRVTKPMGHVVALLPTWTSEIDSDDREDLVQRLGLRPQLLVEWKQMLRAAGLVDLVVQDWSEGGPSSSSRTPETSMPALTWREKVQITGRAWRRRGWRAARGAVQRELDLLEDLSRERALGFQLVQGVKWPHPREG
;
A
#
# COMPACT_ATOMS: atom_id res chain seq x y z
N MET A 1 -12.28 5.06 9.16
CA MET A 1 -12.23 6.21 8.25
C MET A 1 -11.13 6.06 7.20
N GLN A 2 -9.97 5.51 7.54
CA GLN A 2 -8.82 5.22 6.66
C GLN A 2 -9.13 4.47 5.34
N LEU A 3 -10.19 3.66 5.30
CA LEU A 3 -10.51 2.79 4.16
C LEU A 3 -10.99 3.52 2.88
N ILE A 4 -11.45 4.76 2.99
CA ILE A 4 -12.06 5.48 1.88
C ILE A 4 -10.97 6.13 1.01
N THR A 5 -9.98 6.73 1.66
CA THR A 5 -8.86 7.40 1.00
C THR A 5 -8.00 6.39 0.24
N LEU A 6 -7.63 5.29 0.89
CA LEU A 6 -6.84 4.21 0.29
C LEU A 6 -7.57 3.44 -0.81
N GLY A 7 -8.87 3.19 -0.66
CA GLY A 7 -9.68 2.52 -1.68
C GLY A 7 -9.76 3.30 -3.00
N ARG A 8 -9.52 4.59 -2.98
CA ARG A 8 -9.51 5.45 -4.17
C ARG A 8 -8.18 5.43 -4.93
N TRP A 9 -7.08 5.38 -4.21
CA TRP A 9 -5.75 5.27 -4.79
C TRP A 9 -5.48 3.90 -5.43
N ARG A 10 -6.27 2.88 -5.06
CA ARG A 10 -6.31 1.57 -5.72
C ARG A 10 -6.90 1.61 -7.13
N ALA A 11 -7.47 2.74 -7.57
CA ALA A 11 -8.06 2.89 -8.90
C ALA A 11 -7.03 2.92 -10.05
N THR A 12 -5.73 2.81 -9.77
CA THR A 12 -4.68 2.60 -10.78
C THR A 12 -4.73 1.21 -11.43
N GLY A 13 -5.65 0.36 -10.96
CA GLY A 13 -6.07 -0.84 -11.67
C GLY A 13 -5.03 -1.94 -11.78
N GLU A 14 -5.28 -2.83 -12.73
CA GLU A 14 -4.42 -3.98 -13.02
C GLU A 14 -2.97 -3.60 -13.42
N ASP A 15 -2.74 -2.38 -13.90
CA ASP A 15 -1.42 -1.95 -14.35
C ASP A 15 -0.41 -1.87 -13.20
N LEU A 16 -0.83 -1.38 -12.01
CA LEU A 16 0.03 -1.37 -10.83
C LEU A 16 0.39 -2.80 -10.38
N TYR A 17 -0.59 -3.71 -10.39
CA TYR A 17 -0.34 -5.09 -9.96
C TYR A 17 0.55 -5.84 -10.95
N ARG A 18 0.45 -5.56 -12.26
CA ARG A 18 1.38 -6.09 -13.26
C ARG A 18 2.78 -5.57 -13.03
N GLU A 19 2.92 -4.26 -12.83
CA GLU A 19 4.23 -3.67 -12.53
C GLU A 19 4.85 -4.26 -11.26
N VAL A 20 4.06 -4.44 -10.19
CA VAL A 20 4.54 -5.11 -8.97
C VAL A 20 4.97 -6.55 -9.26
N ALA A 21 4.21 -7.29 -10.07
CA ALA A 21 4.59 -8.66 -10.45
C ALA A 21 5.88 -8.70 -11.29
N ASP A 22 6.03 -7.76 -12.22
CA ASP A 22 7.23 -7.65 -13.07
C ASP A 22 8.45 -7.26 -12.24
N LEU A 23 8.32 -6.26 -11.36
CA LEU A 23 9.41 -5.79 -10.48
C LEU A 23 9.83 -6.82 -9.42
N THR A 24 8.94 -7.71 -9.01
CA THR A 24 9.26 -8.82 -8.10
C THR A 24 9.68 -10.09 -8.84
N GLU A 25 9.63 -10.10 -10.17
CA GLU A 25 9.81 -11.29 -11.01
C GLU A 25 8.92 -12.47 -10.58
N ALA A 26 7.72 -12.16 -10.10
CA ALA A 26 6.82 -13.12 -9.49
C ALA A 26 6.39 -14.22 -10.47
N ARG A 27 6.58 -15.47 -10.07
CA ARG A 27 6.26 -16.66 -10.89
C ARG A 27 5.88 -17.87 -10.02
N ALA A 28 5.35 -18.88 -10.66
CA ALA A 28 5.01 -20.13 -9.99
C ALA A 28 6.22 -20.75 -9.25
N GLY A 29 5.97 -21.25 -8.06
CA GLY A 29 6.99 -21.82 -7.18
C GLY A 29 7.71 -20.82 -6.28
N MET A 30 7.46 -19.51 -6.43
CA MET A 30 7.96 -18.49 -5.51
C MET A 30 7.03 -18.32 -4.31
N GLU A 31 7.61 -17.93 -3.18
CA GLU A 31 6.92 -17.50 -1.98
C GLU A 31 7.04 -15.99 -1.84
N LEU A 32 5.91 -15.29 -1.87
CA LEU A 32 5.84 -13.83 -1.79
C LEU A 32 5.21 -13.40 -0.46
N LEU A 33 5.69 -12.28 0.08
CA LEU A 33 5.09 -11.62 1.22
C LEU A 33 4.42 -10.32 0.80
N VAL A 34 3.19 -10.06 1.27
CA VAL A 34 2.52 -8.76 1.13
C VAL A 34 2.29 -8.17 2.52
N LEU A 35 2.99 -7.08 2.83
CA LEU A 35 2.86 -6.35 4.10
C LEU A 35 1.81 -5.25 3.99
N GLY A 36 0.95 -5.15 5.01
CA GLY A 36 -0.13 -4.19 5.05
C GLY A 36 -1.22 -4.50 4.02
N SER A 37 -1.50 -5.79 3.84
CA SER A 37 -2.33 -6.33 2.76
C SER A 37 -3.78 -5.83 2.73
N GLY A 38 -4.25 -5.24 3.81
CA GLY A 38 -5.60 -4.70 3.93
C GLY A 38 -6.67 -5.77 3.70
N ASP A 39 -7.48 -5.56 2.67
CA ASP A 39 -8.50 -6.54 2.25
C ASP A 39 -7.95 -7.65 1.33
N GLY A 40 -6.63 -7.71 1.08
CA GLY A 40 -5.94 -8.80 0.40
C GLY A 40 -6.07 -8.84 -1.12
N VAL A 41 -6.58 -7.78 -1.78
CA VAL A 41 -6.77 -7.76 -3.25
C VAL A 41 -5.47 -7.99 -4.00
N THR A 42 -4.39 -7.31 -3.60
CA THR A 42 -3.06 -7.46 -4.21
C THR A 42 -2.56 -8.91 -4.09
N ALA A 43 -2.67 -9.50 -2.90
CA ALA A 43 -2.22 -10.87 -2.65
C ALA A 43 -2.98 -11.88 -3.52
N GLU A 44 -4.31 -11.76 -3.61
CA GLU A 44 -5.12 -12.63 -4.44
C GLU A 44 -4.82 -12.46 -5.93
N TRP A 45 -4.63 -11.23 -6.39
CA TRP A 45 -4.28 -10.96 -7.79
C TRP A 45 -2.92 -11.58 -8.14
N LEU A 46 -1.90 -11.37 -7.29
CA LEU A 46 -0.56 -11.95 -7.50
C LEU A 46 -0.62 -13.47 -7.56
N ALA A 47 -1.25 -14.12 -6.57
CA ALA A 47 -1.36 -15.58 -6.54
C ALA A 47 -2.08 -16.14 -7.79
N ALA A 48 -3.18 -15.50 -8.21
CA ALA A 48 -3.96 -15.96 -9.36
C ALA A 48 -3.24 -15.77 -10.70
N ARG A 49 -2.44 -14.68 -10.84
CA ARG A 49 -1.80 -14.33 -12.11
C ARG A 49 -0.43 -14.94 -12.29
N THR A 50 0.34 -15.07 -11.21
CA THR A 50 1.73 -15.54 -11.27
C THR A 50 1.90 -17.02 -10.89
N GLY A 51 0.94 -17.57 -10.15
CA GLY A 51 1.04 -18.91 -9.59
C GLY A 51 1.96 -19.01 -8.37
N ALA A 52 2.46 -17.88 -7.86
CA ALA A 52 3.22 -17.83 -6.61
C ALA A 52 2.32 -18.12 -5.40
N ALA A 53 2.91 -18.68 -4.34
CA ALA A 53 2.28 -18.70 -3.02
C ALA A 53 2.46 -17.35 -2.33
N VAL A 54 1.40 -16.79 -1.76
CA VAL A 54 1.44 -15.46 -1.16
C VAL A 54 1.03 -15.52 0.30
N THR A 55 1.87 -15.01 1.18
CA THR A 55 1.52 -14.71 2.57
C THR A 55 1.18 -13.22 2.67
N ALA A 56 0.01 -12.91 3.18
CA ALA A 56 -0.54 -11.55 3.27
C ALA A 56 -0.74 -11.17 4.74
N VAL A 57 -0.02 -10.16 5.20
CA VAL A 57 0.01 -9.74 6.61
C VAL A 57 -0.64 -8.38 6.78
N ASP A 58 -1.54 -8.25 7.76
CA ASP A 58 -2.12 -6.97 8.18
C ASP A 58 -2.32 -6.95 9.70
N PRO A 59 -2.07 -5.83 10.40
CA PRO A 59 -2.27 -5.75 11.85
C PRO A 59 -3.76 -5.68 12.25
N ASP A 60 -4.66 -5.40 11.32
CA ASP A 60 -6.10 -5.31 11.59
C ASP A 60 -6.79 -6.67 11.36
N ALA A 61 -7.04 -7.38 12.45
CA ALA A 61 -7.74 -8.67 12.43
C ALA A 61 -9.11 -8.63 11.71
N ALA A 62 -9.80 -7.49 11.73
CA ALA A 62 -11.08 -7.36 11.03
C ALA A 62 -10.91 -7.32 9.50
N ARG A 63 -9.82 -6.73 9.01
CA ARG A 63 -9.47 -6.74 7.58
C ARG A 63 -9.06 -8.13 7.13
N VAL A 64 -8.21 -8.80 7.90
CA VAL A 64 -7.80 -10.17 7.64
C VAL A 64 -9.02 -11.10 7.55
N ALA A 65 -9.93 -11.04 8.53
CA ALA A 65 -11.16 -11.84 8.49
C ALA A 65 -12.06 -11.52 7.28
N GLN A 66 -12.12 -10.25 6.86
CA GLN A 66 -12.87 -9.86 5.64
C GLN A 66 -12.21 -10.41 4.37
N ALA A 67 -10.89 -10.38 4.28
CA ALA A 67 -10.13 -10.95 3.16
C ALA A 67 -10.36 -12.46 3.04
N GLU A 68 -10.30 -13.19 4.16
CA GLU A 68 -10.59 -14.63 4.20
C GLU A 68 -12.01 -14.97 3.75
N VAL A 69 -13.01 -14.21 4.24
CA VAL A 69 -14.42 -14.40 3.84
C VAL A 69 -14.59 -14.17 2.34
N ARG A 70 -13.98 -13.09 1.83
CA ARG A 70 -14.04 -12.76 0.40
C ARG A 70 -13.41 -13.88 -0.44
N ARG A 71 -12.22 -14.36 -0.06
CA ARG A 71 -11.52 -15.43 -0.76
C ARG A 71 -12.32 -16.73 -0.81
N ARG A 72 -12.90 -17.15 0.31
CA ARG A 72 -13.76 -18.33 0.35
C ARG A 72 -14.95 -18.22 -0.61
N ASN A 73 -15.54 -17.04 -0.73
CA ASN A 73 -16.71 -16.80 -1.57
C ASN A 73 -16.36 -16.65 -3.07
N ALA A 74 -15.13 -16.25 -3.39
CA ALA A 74 -14.71 -15.97 -4.76
C ALA A 74 -14.20 -17.19 -5.52
N ALA A 75 -14.02 -18.36 -4.89
CA ALA A 75 -13.34 -19.53 -5.46
C ALA A 75 -12.01 -19.13 -6.16
N ALA A 76 -11.26 -18.22 -5.54
CA ALA A 76 -10.10 -17.59 -6.14
C ALA A 76 -8.96 -18.60 -6.38
N ALA A 77 -8.33 -18.50 -7.55
CA ALA A 77 -7.18 -19.31 -7.91
C ALA A 77 -5.92 -18.91 -7.10
N GLY A 78 -4.96 -19.85 -7.01
CA GLY A 78 -3.68 -19.61 -6.34
C GLY A 78 -3.70 -19.89 -4.84
N ILE A 79 -2.55 -19.81 -4.20
CA ILE A 79 -2.35 -20.03 -2.76
C ILE A 79 -2.15 -18.68 -2.09
N VAL A 80 -3.03 -18.32 -1.16
CA VAL A 80 -2.87 -17.14 -0.31
C VAL A 80 -3.18 -17.52 1.13
N VAL A 81 -2.29 -17.14 2.03
CA VAL A 81 -2.47 -17.25 3.48
C VAL A 81 -2.60 -15.83 4.03
N PHE A 82 -3.61 -15.57 4.85
CA PHE A 82 -3.78 -14.29 5.53
C PHE A 82 -3.40 -14.43 7.00
N GLU A 83 -2.61 -13.48 7.51
CA GLU A 83 -2.10 -13.49 8.87
C GLU A 83 -2.31 -12.14 9.56
N VAL A 84 -2.66 -12.19 10.85
CA VAL A 84 -2.71 -10.99 11.69
C VAL A 84 -1.37 -10.85 12.39
N SER A 85 -0.60 -9.81 12.06
CA SER A 85 0.69 -9.54 12.69
C SER A 85 1.06 -8.06 12.61
N PRO A 86 1.80 -7.53 13.61
CA PRO A 86 2.46 -6.23 13.47
C PRO A 86 3.38 -6.24 12.25
N LEU A 87 3.47 -5.10 11.55
CA LEU A 87 4.33 -4.99 10.37
C LEU A 87 5.80 -4.77 10.73
N ASP A 88 6.05 -4.25 11.92
CA ASP A 88 7.37 -3.93 12.48
C ASP A 88 7.95 -5.04 13.37
N ASP A 89 7.29 -6.20 13.44
CA ASP A 89 7.76 -7.39 14.17
C ASP A 89 7.10 -8.66 13.58
N LEU A 90 7.61 -9.12 12.44
CA LEU A 90 7.04 -10.24 11.71
C LEU A 90 7.40 -11.59 12.35
N PRO A 91 6.45 -12.54 12.47
CA PRO A 91 6.69 -13.84 13.08
C PRO A 91 7.46 -14.82 12.15
N HIS A 92 8.02 -14.33 11.07
CA HIS A 92 8.72 -15.13 10.07
C HIS A 92 10.23 -15.14 10.31
N GLU A 93 10.88 -16.22 9.97
CA GLU A 93 12.33 -16.33 9.99
C GLU A 93 12.98 -15.44 8.93
N THR A 94 14.29 -15.22 9.07
CA THR A 94 15.09 -14.46 8.09
C THR A 94 15.18 -15.25 6.78
N ALA A 95 15.07 -14.55 5.64
CA ALA A 95 15.29 -15.10 4.31
C ALA A 95 14.33 -16.25 3.93
N VAL A 96 13.05 -16.10 4.21
CA VAL A 96 11.99 -17.08 3.87
C VAL A 96 11.40 -16.78 2.48
N PHE A 97 11.10 -15.51 2.18
CA PHE A 97 10.38 -15.12 0.98
C PHE A 97 11.30 -14.78 -0.19
N ASP A 98 10.89 -15.13 -1.41
CA ASP A 98 11.63 -14.79 -2.63
C ASP A 98 11.53 -13.29 -2.94
N ALA A 99 10.38 -12.68 -2.64
CA ALA A 99 10.20 -11.24 -2.72
C ALA A 99 9.17 -10.76 -1.67
N ALA A 100 9.25 -9.46 -1.31
CA ALA A 100 8.29 -8.81 -0.43
C ALA A 100 7.69 -7.56 -1.09
N ILE A 101 6.40 -7.36 -0.86
CA ILE A 101 5.63 -6.21 -1.34
C ILE A 101 5.11 -5.45 -0.11
N ALA A 102 5.51 -4.19 0.04
CA ALA A 102 5.02 -3.31 1.09
C ALA A 102 3.94 -2.39 0.54
N GLU A 103 2.72 -2.56 1.02
CA GLU A 103 1.57 -1.72 0.67
C GLU A 103 1.61 -0.39 1.45
N PRO A 104 0.85 0.65 1.04
CA PRO A 104 0.83 1.95 1.72
C PRO A 104 0.56 1.91 3.22
N GLN A 105 -0.03 0.82 3.72
CA GLN A 105 -0.27 0.61 5.16
C GLN A 105 1.01 0.55 5.99
N VAL A 106 2.17 0.29 5.38
CA VAL A 106 3.47 0.37 6.05
C VAL A 106 3.70 1.79 6.61
N ALA A 107 3.19 2.83 5.94
CA ALA A 107 3.24 4.21 6.45
C ALA A 107 2.32 4.45 7.67
N ALA A 108 1.43 3.52 8.00
CA ALA A 108 0.60 3.55 9.23
C ALA A 108 1.21 2.72 10.37
N ALA A 109 2.29 2.00 10.15
CA ALA A 109 2.98 1.25 11.20
C ALA A 109 3.47 2.18 12.32
N ASN A 110 3.64 1.65 13.54
CA ASN A 110 4.20 2.43 14.63
C ASN A 110 5.62 2.91 14.30
N ASP A 111 6.40 2.04 13.67
CA ASP A 111 7.72 2.33 13.13
C ASP A 111 7.80 1.87 11.66
N PRO A 112 7.57 2.78 10.69
CA PRO A 112 7.67 2.45 9.27
C PRO A 112 9.07 2.00 8.83
N ALA A 113 10.13 2.54 9.43
CA ALA A 113 11.50 2.15 9.11
C ALA A 113 11.76 0.70 9.52
N ARG A 114 11.30 0.32 10.72
CA ARG A 114 11.38 -1.06 11.20
C ARG A 114 10.52 -2.02 10.38
N ALA A 115 9.32 -1.60 9.98
CA ALA A 115 8.46 -2.41 9.11
C ALA A 115 9.14 -2.70 7.75
N LEU A 116 9.80 -1.70 7.15
CA LEU A 116 10.59 -1.89 5.94
C LEU A 116 11.82 -2.78 6.20
N ALA A 117 12.49 -2.64 7.34
CA ALA A 117 13.60 -3.51 7.72
C ALA A 117 13.16 -4.97 7.91
N GLU A 118 11.98 -5.21 8.49
CA GLU A 118 11.39 -6.55 8.59
C GLU A 118 11.09 -7.15 7.20
N ALA A 119 10.51 -6.36 6.30
CA ALA A 119 10.30 -6.80 4.92
C ALA A 119 11.62 -7.26 4.26
N VAL A 120 12.69 -6.50 4.46
CA VAL A 120 14.03 -6.86 3.94
C VAL A 120 14.60 -8.07 4.68
N ARG A 121 14.45 -8.14 6.01
CA ARG A 121 14.95 -9.26 6.81
C ARG A 121 14.41 -10.61 6.33
N VAL A 122 13.10 -10.69 6.13
CA VAL A 122 12.42 -11.93 5.74
C VAL A 122 12.57 -12.26 4.26
N THR A 123 12.99 -11.31 3.43
CA THR A 123 13.31 -11.56 2.00
C THR A 123 14.65 -12.27 1.89
N LYS A 124 14.76 -13.23 0.96
CA LYS A 124 16.01 -13.95 0.65
C LYS A 124 17.08 -13.00 0.10
N PRO A 125 18.38 -13.31 0.28
CA PRO A 125 19.44 -12.59 -0.43
C PRO A 125 19.20 -12.56 -1.93
N MET A 126 19.45 -11.43 -2.58
CA MET A 126 19.15 -11.13 -3.99
C MET A 126 17.65 -11.08 -4.32
N GLY A 127 16.78 -11.27 -3.35
CA GLY A 127 15.33 -11.09 -3.53
C GLY A 127 14.94 -9.61 -3.64
N HIS A 128 13.80 -9.36 -4.27
CA HIS A 128 13.26 -8.03 -4.50
C HIS A 128 12.33 -7.58 -3.37
N VAL A 129 12.45 -6.32 -2.98
CA VAL A 129 11.46 -5.65 -2.15
C VAL A 129 10.87 -4.50 -2.94
N VAL A 130 9.56 -4.52 -3.12
CA VAL A 130 8.80 -3.48 -3.83
C VAL A 130 7.87 -2.81 -2.84
N ALA A 131 7.93 -1.49 -2.73
CA ALA A 131 7.13 -0.72 -1.78
C ALA A 131 6.34 0.38 -2.51
N LEU A 132 5.03 0.43 -2.28
CA LEU A 132 4.17 1.53 -2.71
C LEU A 132 4.03 2.52 -1.55
N LEU A 133 4.72 3.65 -1.65
CA LEU A 133 4.95 4.56 -0.54
C LEU A 133 4.22 5.89 -0.74
N PRO A 134 3.35 6.30 0.20
CA PRO A 134 2.75 7.62 0.20
C PRO A 134 3.83 8.68 0.44
N THR A 135 3.90 9.67 -0.45
CA THR A 135 5.02 10.62 -0.48
C THR A 135 4.49 12.05 -0.55
N TRP A 136 5.03 12.93 0.28
CA TRP A 136 4.81 14.36 0.12
C TRP A 136 5.46 14.86 -1.16
N THR A 137 4.68 15.49 -2.03
CA THR A 137 5.11 15.96 -3.36
C THR A 137 5.23 17.47 -3.43
N SER A 138 4.73 18.19 -2.42
CA SER A 138 4.92 19.64 -2.23
C SER A 138 5.38 19.97 -0.82
N GLU A 139 5.91 21.17 -0.64
CA GLU A 139 6.16 21.72 0.70
C GLU A 139 4.81 22.04 1.35
N ILE A 140 4.56 21.44 2.50
CA ILE A 140 3.38 21.66 3.34
C ILE A 140 3.89 22.12 4.70
N ASP A 141 3.25 23.13 5.27
CA ASP A 141 3.57 23.60 6.62
C ASP A 141 3.44 22.47 7.64
N SER A 142 4.25 22.51 8.70
CA SER A 142 4.32 21.45 9.71
C SER A 142 2.97 21.16 10.36
N ASP A 143 2.19 22.20 10.64
CA ASP A 143 0.90 22.08 11.33
C ASP A 143 -0.16 21.45 10.42
N ASP A 144 -0.19 21.84 9.15
CA ASP A 144 -1.07 21.24 8.15
C ASP A 144 -0.69 19.77 7.87
N ARG A 145 0.62 19.48 7.87
CA ARG A 145 1.12 18.11 7.69
C ARG A 145 0.66 17.20 8.84
N GLU A 146 0.70 17.66 10.09
CA GLU A 146 0.27 16.89 11.23
C GLU A 146 -1.24 16.62 11.22
N ASP A 147 -2.06 17.62 10.88
CA ASP A 147 -3.51 17.44 10.70
C ASP A 147 -3.82 16.43 9.58
N LEU A 148 -3.12 16.52 8.45
CA LEU A 148 -3.26 15.57 7.36
C LEU A 148 -2.88 14.14 7.77
N VAL A 149 -1.79 13.95 8.50
CA VAL A 149 -1.36 12.65 9.01
C VAL A 149 -2.43 12.04 9.92
N GLN A 150 -3.00 12.83 10.83
CA GLN A 150 -4.07 12.35 11.71
C GLN A 150 -5.34 11.98 10.92
N ARG A 151 -5.70 12.75 9.92
CA ARG A 151 -6.87 12.52 9.07
C ARG A 151 -6.69 11.32 8.14
N LEU A 152 -5.53 11.18 7.53
CA LEU A 152 -5.18 10.06 6.65
C LEU A 152 -4.97 8.76 7.43
N GLY A 153 -4.47 8.86 8.67
CA GLY A 153 -3.98 7.73 9.44
C GLY A 153 -2.77 7.04 8.83
N LEU A 154 -2.05 7.77 7.98
CA LEU A 154 -0.79 7.40 7.36
C LEU A 154 0.23 8.50 7.66
N ARG A 155 1.51 8.15 7.68
CA ARG A 155 2.63 9.07 7.84
C ARG A 155 3.44 9.13 6.54
N PRO A 156 2.97 9.86 5.51
CA PRO A 156 3.75 10.04 4.29
C PRO A 156 5.09 10.70 4.65
N GLN A 157 6.14 10.34 3.95
CA GLN A 157 7.46 10.92 4.09
C GLN A 157 7.88 11.58 2.78
N LEU A 158 8.97 12.33 2.79
CA LEU A 158 9.61 12.74 1.55
C LEU A 158 10.25 11.51 0.88
N LEU A 159 10.33 11.50 -0.44
CA LEU A 159 10.95 10.40 -1.18
C LEU A 159 12.40 10.12 -0.72
N VAL A 160 13.13 11.18 -0.35
CA VAL A 160 14.50 11.04 0.17
C VAL A 160 14.53 10.28 1.49
N GLU A 161 13.57 10.50 2.37
CA GLU A 161 13.46 9.81 3.66
C GLU A 161 13.11 8.34 3.47
N TRP A 162 12.14 8.03 2.60
CA TRP A 162 11.84 6.65 2.22
C TRP A 162 13.07 5.90 1.67
N LYS A 163 13.81 6.56 0.76
CA LYS A 163 15.05 5.97 0.20
C LYS A 163 16.13 5.76 1.26
N GLN A 164 16.24 6.64 2.25
CA GLN A 164 17.16 6.45 3.37
C GLN A 164 16.77 5.25 4.23
N MET A 165 15.48 5.10 4.58
CA MET A 165 14.98 3.94 5.33
C MET A 165 15.24 2.62 4.59
N LEU A 166 14.95 2.56 3.29
CA LEU A 166 15.16 1.37 2.46
C LEU A 166 16.65 1.00 2.35
N ARG A 167 17.53 1.99 2.19
CA ARG A 167 18.99 1.76 2.18
C ARG A 167 19.51 1.32 3.53
N ALA A 168 19.04 1.92 4.62
CA ALA A 168 19.38 1.53 5.98
C ALA A 168 18.92 0.09 6.29
N ALA A 169 17.80 -0.35 5.71
CA ALA A 169 17.32 -1.72 5.79
C ALA A 169 18.17 -2.73 4.98
N GLY A 170 19.09 -2.26 4.14
CA GLY A 170 20.00 -3.11 3.37
C GLY A 170 19.63 -3.31 1.89
N LEU A 171 18.72 -2.49 1.35
CA LEU A 171 18.40 -2.51 -0.08
C LEU A 171 19.42 -1.70 -0.90
N VAL A 172 19.75 -2.24 -2.05
CA VAL A 172 20.59 -1.60 -3.08
C VAL A 172 19.80 -1.46 -4.38
N ASP A 173 20.38 -0.75 -5.36
CA ASP A 173 19.84 -0.58 -6.72
C ASP A 173 18.37 -0.10 -6.72
N LEU A 174 18.10 0.94 -5.92
CA LEU A 174 16.75 1.48 -5.79
C LEU A 174 16.27 2.11 -7.10
N VAL A 175 15.22 1.54 -7.68
CA VAL A 175 14.46 2.07 -8.82
C VAL A 175 13.19 2.73 -8.28
N VAL A 176 12.86 3.92 -8.78
CA VAL A 176 11.67 4.69 -8.35
C VAL A 176 10.81 5.00 -9.55
N GLN A 177 9.54 4.74 -9.41
CA GLN A 177 8.51 5.10 -10.40
C GLN A 177 7.44 5.95 -9.73
N ASP A 178 7.03 7.03 -10.40
CA ASP A 178 5.95 7.89 -9.91
C ASP A 178 4.59 7.33 -10.35
N TRP A 179 3.77 7.00 -9.36
CA TRP A 179 2.40 6.49 -9.53
C TRP A 179 1.34 7.47 -9.02
N SER A 180 1.71 8.72 -8.78
CA SER A 180 0.80 9.74 -8.24
C SER A 180 -0.37 10.04 -9.17
N GLU A 181 -0.18 9.95 -10.47
CA GLU A 181 -1.20 10.23 -11.52
C GLU A 181 -1.62 8.99 -12.33
N GLY A 182 -1.45 7.79 -11.80
CA GLY A 182 -1.93 6.56 -12.45
C GLY A 182 -0.90 5.75 -13.23
N GLY A 183 0.40 6.01 -13.01
CA GLY A 183 1.50 5.17 -13.50
C GLY A 183 2.21 5.67 -14.76
N PRO A 184 3.36 5.06 -15.11
CA PRO A 184 4.27 5.52 -16.16
C PRO A 184 3.70 5.44 -17.57
N SER A 185 2.62 4.68 -17.79
CA SER A 185 1.94 4.57 -19.09
C SER A 185 0.90 5.67 -19.35
N SER A 186 0.71 6.64 -18.43
CA SER A 186 -0.25 7.72 -18.59
C SER A 186 0.20 8.84 -19.54
N SER A 187 1.36 8.71 -20.20
CA SER A 187 1.90 9.70 -21.14
C SER A 187 1.03 9.95 -22.39
N SER A 188 -0.10 9.28 -22.54
CA SER A 188 -1.03 9.43 -23.67
C SER A 188 -2.44 9.90 -23.27
N ARG A 189 -2.68 10.30 -22.04
CA ARG A 189 -3.99 10.82 -21.63
C ARG A 189 -3.95 12.32 -21.40
N THR A 190 -4.88 13.00 -22.05
CA THR A 190 -5.19 14.42 -21.94
C THR A 190 -5.31 14.88 -20.48
N PRO A 191 -4.98 16.17 -20.16
CA PRO A 191 -4.90 16.70 -18.79
C PRO A 191 -6.26 16.91 -18.10
N GLU A 192 -7.20 15.99 -18.25
CA GLU A 192 -8.53 16.02 -17.61
C GLU A 192 -8.66 15.03 -16.45
N THR A 193 -7.57 14.62 -15.82
CA THR A 193 -7.66 13.66 -14.73
C THR A 193 -7.54 14.35 -13.37
N SER A 194 -8.52 15.23 -13.09
CA SER A 194 -8.99 15.39 -11.70
C SER A 194 -9.38 13.99 -11.17
N MET A 195 -9.08 13.68 -9.91
CA MET A 195 -9.50 12.44 -9.25
C MET A 195 -10.93 12.07 -9.69
N PRO A 196 -11.19 10.83 -10.14
CA PRO A 196 -12.52 10.47 -10.59
C PRO A 196 -13.52 10.70 -9.48
N ALA A 197 -14.55 11.48 -9.75
CA ALA A 197 -15.62 11.75 -8.78
C ALA A 197 -16.18 10.43 -8.26
N LEU A 198 -16.37 10.31 -6.94
CA LEU A 198 -16.95 9.12 -6.32
C LEU A 198 -18.21 8.71 -7.07
N THR A 199 -18.27 7.47 -7.51
CA THR A 199 -19.47 6.93 -8.14
C THR A 199 -20.64 6.96 -7.14
N TRP A 200 -21.87 7.00 -7.66
CA TRP A 200 -23.06 6.97 -6.80
C TRP A 200 -23.09 5.76 -5.85
N ARG A 201 -22.60 4.59 -6.30
CA ARG A 201 -22.50 3.37 -5.48
C ARG A 201 -21.49 3.52 -4.33
N GLU A 202 -20.35 4.13 -4.57
CA GLU A 202 -19.36 4.42 -3.54
C GLU A 202 -19.89 5.42 -2.51
N LYS A 203 -20.55 6.50 -2.97
CA LYS A 203 -21.22 7.46 -2.09
C LYS A 203 -22.25 6.78 -1.19
N VAL A 204 -23.06 5.86 -1.72
CA VAL A 204 -24.06 5.10 -0.97
C VAL A 204 -23.43 4.14 0.03
N GLN A 205 -22.34 3.45 -0.34
CA GLN A 205 -21.64 2.54 0.58
C GLN A 205 -20.99 3.29 1.74
N ILE A 206 -20.35 4.43 1.47
CA ILE A 206 -19.73 5.31 2.48
C ILE A 206 -20.78 5.83 3.44
N THR A 207 -21.87 6.39 2.89
CA THR A 207 -22.98 6.95 3.68
C THR A 207 -23.66 5.88 4.52
N GLY A 208 -23.88 4.68 3.95
CA GLY A 208 -24.52 3.58 4.65
C GLY A 208 -23.70 3.02 5.83
N ARG A 209 -22.36 2.97 5.71
CA ARG A 209 -21.47 2.55 6.80
C ARG A 209 -21.36 3.60 7.91
N ALA A 210 -21.26 4.87 7.55
CA ALA A 210 -21.20 5.96 8.50
C ALA A 210 -22.54 6.13 9.25
N TRP A 211 -23.66 5.90 8.57
CA TRP A 211 -25.00 5.95 9.17
C TRP A 211 -25.22 4.89 10.26
N ARG A 212 -24.80 3.65 10.02
CA ARG A 212 -24.92 2.56 11.00
C ARG A 212 -24.11 2.81 12.28
N ARG A 213 -23.05 3.61 12.23
CA ARG A 213 -22.14 3.82 13.38
C ARG A 213 -22.40 5.11 14.17
N ARG A 214 -22.85 6.19 13.55
CA ARG A 214 -22.89 7.54 14.18
C ARG A 214 -24.14 8.38 13.91
N GLY A 215 -25.16 7.86 13.20
CA GLY A 215 -26.34 8.61 12.82
C GLY A 215 -26.14 9.53 11.60
N TRP A 216 -27.26 9.91 10.95
CA TRP A 216 -27.26 10.57 9.63
C TRP A 216 -26.50 11.91 9.57
N ARG A 217 -26.64 12.77 10.59
CA ARG A 217 -26.00 14.09 10.57
C ARG A 217 -24.48 14.00 10.73
N ALA A 218 -24.01 13.12 11.62
CA ALA A 218 -22.58 12.90 11.85
C ALA A 218 -21.92 12.17 10.66
N ALA A 219 -22.66 11.25 10.01
CA ALA A 219 -22.21 10.56 8.82
C ALA A 219 -22.00 11.51 7.63
N ARG A 220 -22.97 12.42 7.39
CA ARG A 220 -22.89 13.39 6.29
C ARG A 220 -21.70 14.35 6.46
N GLY A 221 -21.50 14.87 7.68
CA GLY A 221 -20.35 15.75 7.97
C GLY A 221 -19.00 15.04 7.88
N ALA A 222 -18.92 13.75 8.23
CA ALA A 222 -17.70 12.97 8.08
C ALA A 222 -17.36 12.70 6.60
N VAL A 223 -18.37 12.34 5.80
CA VAL A 223 -18.20 12.12 4.35
C VAL A 223 -17.79 13.41 3.65
N GLN A 224 -18.39 14.55 4.02
CA GLN A 224 -18.04 15.83 3.41
C GLN A 224 -16.59 16.21 3.71
N ARG A 225 -16.15 16.12 4.96
CA ARG A 225 -14.77 16.40 5.34
C ARG A 225 -13.74 15.50 4.64
N GLU A 226 -14.09 14.23 4.41
CA GLU A 226 -13.22 13.32 3.65
C GLU A 226 -13.14 13.71 2.17
N LEU A 227 -14.27 14.14 1.60
CA LEU A 227 -14.30 14.61 0.21
C LEU A 227 -13.51 15.90 0.04
N ASP A 228 -13.68 16.85 0.96
CA ASP A 228 -12.97 18.13 0.98
C ASP A 228 -11.46 17.88 1.08
N LEU A 229 -11.02 16.99 2.00
CA LEU A 229 -9.62 16.60 2.13
C LEU A 229 -9.04 16.01 0.82
N LEU A 230 -9.78 15.11 0.20
CA LEU A 230 -9.34 14.48 -1.05
C LEU A 230 -9.26 15.49 -2.20
N GLU A 231 -10.20 16.44 -2.21
CA GLU A 231 -10.23 17.51 -3.20
C GLU A 231 -9.07 18.49 -3.00
N ASP A 232 -8.76 18.85 -1.75
CA ASP A 232 -7.64 19.73 -1.41
C ASP A 232 -6.30 19.06 -1.74
N LEU A 233 -6.08 17.81 -1.31
CA LEU A 233 -4.86 17.06 -1.62
C LEU A 233 -4.65 16.85 -3.13
N SER A 234 -5.74 16.69 -3.89
CA SER A 234 -5.69 16.56 -5.34
C SER A 234 -5.38 17.90 -6.03
N ARG A 235 -5.97 19.00 -5.52
CA ARG A 235 -5.78 20.35 -6.08
C ARG A 235 -4.37 20.87 -5.84
N GLU A 236 -3.82 20.60 -4.67
CA GLU A 236 -2.50 21.09 -4.26
C GLU A 236 -1.37 20.15 -4.66
N ARG A 237 -1.69 18.98 -5.24
CA ARG A 237 -0.71 17.92 -5.53
C ARG A 237 0.21 17.62 -4.34
N ALA A 238 -0.33 17.69 -3.13
CA ALA A 238 0.44 17.62 -1.91
C ALA A 238 0.91 16.19 -1.57
N LEU A 239 0.14 15.18 -1.98
CA LEU A 239 0.39 13.77 -1.70
C LEU A 239 0.40 12.98 -3.00
N GLY A 240 1.46 12.20 -3.19
CA GLY A 240 1.60 11.26 -4.28
C GLY A 240 1.93 9.84 -3.79
N PHE A 241 2.14 8.94 -4.75
CA PHE A 241 2.60 7.59 -4.48
C PHE A 241 3.83 7.26 -5.33
N GLN A 242 4.83 6.73 -4.68
CA GLN A 242 6.05 6.26 -5.34
C GLN A 242 6.14 4.75 -5.19
N LEU A 243 6.30 4.07 -6.31
CA LEU A 243 6.66 2.65 -6.32
C LEU A 243 8.18 2.55 -6.31
N VAL A 244 8.72 2.01 -5.24
CA VAL A 244 10.16 1.87 -5.06
C VAL A 244 10.51 0.40 -5.00
N GLN A 245 11.36 -0.05 -5.91
CA GLN A 245 11.95 -1.40 -5.89
C GLN A 245 13.39 -1.31 -5.41
N GLY A 246 13.85 -2.32 -4.68
CA GLY A 246 15.26 -2.53 -4.36
C GLY A 246 15.58 -4.02 -4.26
N VAL A 247 16.86 -4.34 -4.33
CA VAL A 247 17.38 -5.71 -4.19
C VAL A 247 18.03 -5.85 -2.83
N LYS A 248 17.73 -6.92 -2.11
CA LYS A 248 18.41 -7.23 -0.85
C LYS A 248 19.83 -7.70 -1.12
N TRP A 249 20.83 -6.95 -0.63
CA TRP A 249 22.22 -7.34 -0.78
C TRP A 249 22.56 -8.55 0.11
N PRO A 250 23.34 -9.55 -0.37
CA PRO A 250 23.62 -10.78 0.36
C PRO A 250 24.54 -10.60 1.59
N HIS A 251 25.25 -9.49 1.67
CA HIS A 251 26.12 -9.18 2.82
C HIS A 251 25.74 -7.84 3.43
N PRO A 252 25.54 -7.75 4.76
CA PRO A 252 25.44 -6.44 5.40
C PRO A 252 26.75 -5.68 5.09
N ARG A 253 26.62 -4.43 4.61
CA ARG A 253 27.78 -3.55 4.49
C ARG A 253 28.31 -3.34 5.91
N GLU A 254 29.47 -3.91 6.20
CA GLU A 254 30.24 -3.50 7.36
C GLU A 254 30.54 -2.01 7.19
N GLY A 255 29.90 -1.19 8.02
CA GLY A 255 30.07 0.26 8.09
C GLY A 255 31.21 0.61 9.03
#